data_7a9e761863d2dd94b3e7f3e807ea4e5c
#
_entry.id   7a9e761863d2dd94b3e7f3e807ea4e5c
#
_cell.length_a   1.000
_cell.length_b   1.000
_cell.length_c   1.000
_cell.angle_alpha   90.00
_cell.angle_beta   90.00
_cell.angle_gamma   90.00
#
_symmetry.space_group_name_H-M   'P 1'
#
loop_
_entity.id
_entity.type
_entity.pdbx_description
1 polymer ?
#
loop_
_entity_poly.entity_id
_entity_poly.type
_entity_poly.pdbx_seq_one_letter_code
_entity_poly.pdbx_strand_id
1 'polypeptide(L)'
;MDSGLCHCYNRAVAVEDGRNHDRRGAEMIIVTTHTVPGMEIERVVGLVRGSVVQSKNIGKDFMAGFKSMVGGEIRDYTEMMDQAREISISRMVQQAQALGADAIVGLLISTSSIMQGCSEVMAYGTAVKLKG
;
A
#
# COMPACT_ATOMS: atom_id res chain seq x y z
N MET A 1 -3.69 -7.57 -14.82
CA MET A 1 -2.99 -6.78 -14.03
C MET A 1 -3.58 -5.52 -13.83
N ASP A 2 -3.76 -5.24 -12.68
CA ASP A 2 -4.60 -4.23 -12.44
C ASP A 2 -3.99 -2.92 -12.40
N SER A 3 -3.86 -2.33 -13.56
CA SER A 3 -3.49 -0.93 -13.67
C SER A 3 -4.45 -0.05 -12.87
N GLY A 4 -5.63 -0.55 -12.56
CA GLY A 4 -6.59 0.18 -11.75
C GLY A 4 -6.17 0.41 -10.31
N LEU A 5 -5.62 -0.62 -9.66
CA LEU A 5 -5.14 -0.48 -8.29
C LEU A 5 -3.95 0.45 -8.20
N CYS A 6 -3.02 0.28 -9.12
CA CYS A 6 -1.84 1.14 -9.18
C CYS A 6 -2.23 2.59 -9.45
N HIS A 7 -3.19 2.77 -10.34
CA HIS A 7 -3.68 4.10 -10.69
C HIS A 7 -4.36 4.79 -9.50
N CYS A 8 -5.19 4.03 -8.77
CA CYS A 8 -5.83 4.57 -7.58
C CYS A 8 -4.81 4.96 -6.51
N TYR A 9 -3.80 4.13 -6.32
CA TYR A 9 -2.75 4.41 -5.36
C TYR A 9 -1.96 5.67 -5.75
N ASN A 10 -1.58 5.76 -7.02
CA ASN A 10 -0.83 6.91 -7.50
C ASN A 10 -1.64 8.20 -7.42
N ARG A 11 -2.94 8.12 -7.66
CA ARG A 11 -3.80 9.29 -7.50
C ARG A 11 -3.97 9.70 -6.05
N ALA A 12 -4.06 8.73 -5.16
CA ALA A 12 -4.15 9.02 -3.74
C ALA A 12 -2.90 9.72 -3.21
N VAL A 13 -1.75 9.39 -3.76
CA VAL A 13 -0.50 10.02 -3.37
C VAL A 13 -0.31 11.37 -4.05
N ALA A 14 -0.90 11.54 -5.22
CA ALA A 14 -0.73 12.74 -6.04
C ALA A 14 -1.66 13.89 -5.70
N VAL A 15 -2.34 13.86 -4.55
CA VAL A 15 -3.16 15.00 -4.14
C VAL A 15 -2.24 16.11 -3.70
N GLU A 16 -1.72 16.80 -4.69
CA GLU A 16 -0.76 17.86 -4.47
C GLU A 16 -1.38 19.19 -4.09
N ASP A 17 -2.69 19.31 -4.25
CA ASP A 17 -3.27 20.62 -4.13
C ASP A 17 -4.41 20.60 -3.12
N GLY A 18 -4.15 21.18 -1.98
CA GLY A 18 -5.13 21.30 -0.91
C GLY A 18 -6.39 22.10 -1.25
N ARG A 19 -6.68 22.32 -2.52
CA ARG A 19 -7.79 23.16 -2.93
C ARG A 19 -9.07 22.43 -3.28
N ASN A 20 -9.07 21.12 -3.23
CA ASN A 20 -10.31 20.43 -3.56
C ASN A 20 -11.11 20.10 -2.32
N HIS A 21 -12.10 20.91 -2.07
CA HIS A 21 -12.93 20.81 -0.89
C HIS A 21 -14.11 19.84 -1.04
N ASP A 22 -14.27 19.24 -2.19
CA ASP A 22 -15.38 18.31 -2.37
C ASP A 22 -14.95 16.92 -1.93
N ARG A 23 -15.28 16.62 -0.69
CA ARG A 23 -14.84 15.39 -0.04
C ARG A 23 -15.71 14.19 -0.32
N ARG A 24 -16.66 14.33 -1.18
CA ARG A 24 -17.51 13.19 -1.55
C ARG A 24 -16.80 12.43 -2.64
N GLY A 25 -16.24 11.30 -2.24
CA GLY A 25 -15.39 10.50 -3.11
C GLY A 25 -13.94 10.90 -3.10
N ALA A 26 -13.52 11.64 -2.07
CA ALA A 26 -12.13 12.06 -1.95
C ALA A 26 -11.20 10.86 -1.83
N GLU A 27 -10.11 10.91 -2.56
CA GLU A 27 -9.08 9.89 -2.46
C GLU A 27 -8.40 9.96 -1.09
N MET A 28 -8.07 8.79 -0.56
CA MET A 28 -7.38 8.72 0.72
C MET A 28 -5.97 9.29 0.58
N ILE A 29 -5.62 10.22 1.44
CA ILE A 29 -4.25 10.74 1.50
C ILE A 29 -3.40 9.73 2.28
N ILE A 30 -2.30 9.28 1.68
CA ILE A 30 -1.41 8.32 2.31
C ILE A 30 -0.01 8.90 2.31
N VAL A 31 0.57 9.03 3.50
CA VAL A 31 1.92 9.57 3.65
C VAL A 31 2.71 8.73 4.63
N THR A 32 4.03 8.72 4.45
CA THR A 32 4.95 8.06 5.38
C THR A 32 5.35 8.98 6.52
N THR A 33 5.11 10.28 6.38
CA THR A 33 5.36 11.25 7.45
C THR A 33 4.29 11.13 8.53
N HIS A 34 4.57 11.69 9.69
CA HIS A 34 3.61 11.66 10.81
C HIS A 34 2.57 12.77 10.71
N THR A 35 2.75 13.68 9.77
CA THR A 35 1.82 14.78 9.56
C THR A 35 1.53 14.90 8.07
N VAL A 36 0.43 15.59 7.74
CA VAL A 36 0.10 15.93 6.36
C VAL A 36 0.40 17.41 6.19
N PRO A 37 1.42 17.77 5.41
CA PRO A 37 1.75 19.20 5.23
C PRO A 37 0.56 20.00 4.72
N GLY A 38 0.35 21.16 5.31
CA GLY A 38 -0.76 22.04 4.95
C GLY A 38 -2.09 21.65 5.55
N MET A 39 -2.14 20.61 6.35
CA MET A 39 -3.38 20.15 6.99
C MET A 39 -3.13 19.81 8.44
N GLU A 40 -4.14 20.01 9.27
CA GLU A 40 -4.06 19.64 10.68
C GLU A 40 -4.81 18.35 10.92
N ILE A 41 -4.22 17.48 11.72
CA ILE A 41 -4.88 16.27 12.18
C ILE A 41 -5.83 16.65 13.29
N GLU A 42 -7.13 16.38 13.08
CA GLU A 42 -8.13 16.64 14.10
C GLU A 42 -8.09 15.57 15.19
N ARG A 43 -8.04 14.32 14.79
CA ARG A 43 -7.97 13.21 15.75
C ARG A 43 -7.46 11.95 15.08
N VAL A 44 -6.93 11.07 15.90
CA VAL A 44 -6.51 9.74 15.46
C VAL A 44 -7.73 8.82 15.45
N VAL A 45 -7.96 8.13 14.34
CA VAL A 45 -9.04 7.16 14.23
C VAL A 45 -8.57 5.80 14.73
N GLY A 46 -7.35 5.41 14.39
CA GLY A 46 -6.81 4.16 14.87
C GLY A 46 -5.74 3.59 13.95
N LEU A 47 -5.22 2.44 14.33
CA LEU A 47 -4.27 1.69 13.53
C LEU A 47 -5.02 0.99 12.40
N VAL A 48 -4.50 1.10 11.19
CA VAL A 48 -5.01 0.37 10.04
C VAL A 48 -3.90 -0.46 9.42
N ARG A 49 -4.27 -1.55 8.85
CA ARG A 49 -3.31 -2.46 8.21
C ARG A 49 -3.98 -3.22 7.08
N GLY A 50 -3.17 -3.66 6.14
CA GLY A 50 -3.59 -4.59 5.11
C GLY A 50 -2.47 -5.55 4.86
N SER A 51 -2.75 -6.83 4.76
CA SER A 51 -1.73 -7.82 4.53
C SER A 51 -2.12 -8.77 3.42
N VAL A 52 -1.11 -9.37 2.83
CA VAL A 52 -1.29 -10.39 1.81
C VAL A 52 -0.16 -11.39 1.94
N VAL A 53 -0.49 -12.66 1.77
CA VAL A 53 0.50 -13.72 1.70
C VAL A 53 0.64 -14.13 0.25
N GLN A 54 1.83 -13.98 -0.28
CA GLN A 54 2.15 -14.39 -1.63
C GLN A 54 2.98 -15.65 -1.60
N SER A 55 2.62 -16.59 -2.45
CA SER A 55 3.39 -17.79 -2.63
C SER A 55 3.69 -17.99 -4.09
N LYS A 56 4.84 -18.57 -4.36
CA LYS A 56 5.21 -18.93 -5.70
C LYS A 56 5.56 -20.42 -5.74
N ASN A 57 5.16 -21.08 -6.81
CA ASN A 57 5.48 -22.48 -6.99
C ASN A 57 6.98 -22.62 -7.18
N ILE A 58 7.66 -23.24 -6.21
CA ILE A 58 9.10 -23.28 -6.14
C ILE A 58 9.72 -24.09 -7.26
N GLY A 59 9.05 -25.14 -7.74
CA GLY A 59 9.63 -26.01 -8.75
C GLY A 59 9.78 -25.33 -10.09
N LYS A 60 8.67 -25.16 -10.78
CA LYS A 60 8.67 -24.64 -12.13
C LYS A 60 8.99 -23.16 -12.19
N ASP A 61 8.40 -22.39 -11.30
CA ASP A 61 8.55 -20.94 -11.30
C ASP A 61 9.92 -20.49 -10.83
N PHE A 62 10.54 -21.27 -9.95
CA PHE A 62 11.89 -20.95 -9.51
C PHE A 62 12.89 -21.00 -10.67
N MET A 63 12.79 -22.02 -11.51
CA MET A 63 13.65 -22.14 -12.68
C MET A 63 13.35 -21.03 -13.70
N ALA A 64 12.09 -20.67 -13.87
CA ALA A 64 11.73 -19.56 -14.74
C ALA A 64 12.29 -18.24 -14.20
N GLY A 65 12.31 -18.06 -12.90
CA GLY A 65 12.89 -16.87 -12.27
C GLY A 65 14.37 -16.74 -12.57
N PHE A 66 15.11 -17.84 -12.55
CA PHE A 66 16.52 -17.80 -12.92
C PHE A 66 16.73 -17.37 -14.35
N LYS A 67 15.85 -17.82 -15.27
CA LYS A 67 15.96 -17.47 -16.68
C LYS A 67 15.67 -16.00 -16.93
N SER A 68 14.88 -15.37 -16.08
CA SER A 68 14.55 -13.96 -16.22
C SER A 68 15.44 -13.05 -15.39
N MET A 69 16.49 -13.60 -14.79
CA MET A 69 17.41 -12.80 -13.99
C MET A 69 18.25 -11.90 -14.89
N VAL A 70 18.20 -10.60 -14.64
CA VAL A 70 18.98 -9.61 -15.37
C VAL A 70 19.66 -8.72 -14.35
N GLY A 71 21.01 -8.64 -14.42
CA GLY A 71 21.76 -7.79 -13.50
C GLY A 71 21.63 -8.18 -12.03
N GLY A 72 21.36 -9.45 -11.74
CA GLY A 72 21.19 -9.95 -10.38
C GLY A 72 19.76 -9.84 -9.86
N GLU A 73 18.83 -9.32 -10.65
CA GLU A 73 17.44 -9.20 -10.26
C GLU A 73 16.59 -10.34 -10.78
N ILE A 74 15.73 -10.89 -9.94
CA ILE A 74 14.74 -11.89 -10.34
C ILE A 74 13.44 -11.16 -10.63
N ARG A 75 13.21 -10.88 -11.91
CA ARG A 75 12.13 -10.01 -12.35
C ARG A 75 10.74 -10.51 -11.94
N ASP A 76 10.48 -11.81 -12.08
CA ASP A 76 9.19 -12.37 -11.73
C ASP A 76 8.87 -12.20 -10.25
N TYR A 77 9.88 -12.35 -9.40
CA TYR A 77 9.71 -12.12 -7.96
C TYR A 77 9.49 -10.65 -7.65
N THR A 78 10.19 -9.76 -8.35
CA THR A 78 10.00 -8.32 -8.17
C THR A 78 8.56 -7.93 -8.50
N GLU A 79 8.04 -8.39 -9.62
CA GLU A 79 6.66 -8.11 -10.01
C GLU A 79 5.66 -8.67 -9.02
N MET A 80 5.88 -9.89 -8.55
CA MET A 80 5.02 -10.52 -7.56
C MET A 80 5.01 -9.71 -6.26
N MET A 81 6.16 -9.28 -5.81
CA MET A 81 6.26 -8.51 -4.57
C MET A 81 5.67 -7.12 -4.71
N ASP A 82 5.83 -6.49 -5.88
CA ASP A 82 5.20 -5.20 -6.13
C ASP A 82 3.69 -5.30 -6.10
N GLN A 83 3.13 -6.33 -6.72
CA GLN A 83 1.70 -6.59 -6.64
C GLN A 83 1.24 -6.83 -5.20
N ALA A 84 2.02 -7.57 -4.44
CA ALA A 84 1.70 -7.84 -3.03
C ALA A 84 1.66 -6.54 -2.22
N ARG A 85 2.60 -5.64 -2.47
CA ARG A 85 2.63 -4.34 -1.79
C ARG A 85 1.40 -3.51 -2.14
N GLU A 86 1.03 -3.47 -3.41
CA GLU A 86 -0.15 -2.73 -3.85
C GLU A 86 -1.42 -3.30 -3.25
N ILE A 87 -1.55 -4.62 -3.20
CA ILE A 87 -2.71 -5.27 -2.59
C ILE A 87 -2.78 -4.96 -1.10
N SER A 88 -1.65 -5.02 -0.41
CA SER A 88 -1.62 -4.74 1.02
C SER A 88 -2.02 -3.30 1.34
N ILE A 89 -1.54 -2.35 0.54
CA ILE A 89 -1.91 -0.93 0.69
C ILE A 89 -3.40 -0.76 0.40
N SER A 90 -3.91 -1.39 -0.65
CA SER A 90 -5.32 -1.30 -0.99
C SER A 90 -6.21 -1.81 0.15
N ARG A 91 -5.84 -2.93 0.76
CA ARG A 91 -6.57 -3.48 1.90
C ARG A 91 -6.52 -2.56 3.12
N MET A 92 -5.37 -1.93 3.36
CA MET A 92 -5.23 -0.94 4.43
C MET A 92 -6.14 0.27 4.19
N VAL A 93 -6.17 0.75 2.96
CA VAL A 93 -7.02 1.88 2.57
C VAL A 93 -8.50 1.54 2.78
N GLN A 94 -8.90 0.33 2.38
CA GLN A 94 -10.28 -0.10 2.58
C GLN A 94 -10.65 -0.11 4.06
N GLN A 95 -9.75 -0.56 4.92
CA GLN A 95 -9.99 -0.54 6.36
C GLN A 95 -10.13 0.89 6.88
N ALA A 96 -9.28 1.80 6.42
CA ALA A 96 -9.34 3.20 6.81
C ALA A 96 -10.63 3.86 6.34
N GLN A 97 -11.06 3.56 5.12
CA GLN A 97 -12.30 4.08 4.58
C GLN A 97 -13.51 3.60 5.39
N ALA A 98 -13.50 2.34 5.80
CA ALA A 98 -14.55 1.80 6.64
C ALA A 98 -14.65 2.51 7.99
N LEU A 99 -13.53 3.03 8.49
CA LEU A 99 -13.50 3.79 9.74
C LEU A 99 -13.82 5.27 9.54
N GLY A 100 -14.01 5.71 8.30
CA GLY A 100 -14.30 7.10 8.00
C GLY A 100 -13.09 8.02 8.06
N ALA A 101 -11.89 7.50 7.95
CA ALA A 101 -10.68 8.30 8.01
C ALA A 101 -10.49 9.16 6.76
N ASP A 102 -9.79 10.27 6.91
CA ASP A 102 -9.44 11.17 5.81
C ASP A 102 -8.05 10.89 5.27
N ALA A 103 -7.15 10.38 6.10
CA ALA A 103 -5.76 10.16 5.71
C ALA A 103 -5.15 9.02 6.51
N ILE A 104 -4.06 8.49 5.98
CA ILE A 104 -3.21 7.53 6.68
C ILE A 104 -1.82 8.14 6.76
N VAL A 105 -1.31 8.28 7.97
CA VAL A 105 0.02 8.83 8.22
C VAL A 105 0.93 7.73 8.78
N GLY A 106 2.23 7.92 8.63
CA GLY A 106 3.21 6.98 9.16
C GLY A 106 3.16 5.62 8.49
N LEU A 107 2.86 5.58 7.20
CA LEU A 107 2.79 4.31 6.46
C LEU A 107 4.14 3.59 6.50
N LEU A 108 4.09 2.33 6.82
CA LEU A 108 5.23 1.43 6.74
C LEU A 108 4.80 0.15 6.05
N ILE A 109 5.75 -0.46 5.35
CA ILE A 109 5.52 -1.76 4.71
C ILE A 109 6.53 -2.74 5.28
N SER A 110 6.03 -3.87 5.73
CA SER A 110 6.85 -4.94 6.29
C SER A 110 6.73 -6.17 5.41
N THR A 111 7.84 -6.83 5.19
CA THR A 111 7.87 -8.08 4.43
C THR A 111 8.52 -9.15 5.30
N SER A 112 7.86 -10.28 5.42
CA SER A 112 8.35 -11.40 6.23
C SER A 112 8.29 -12.69 5.43
N SER A 113 9.29 -13.52 5.58
CA SER A 113 9.27 -14.87 5.03
C SER A 113 8.54 -15.77 6.02
N ILE A 114 7.46 -16.40 5.58
CA ILE A 114 6.68 -17.29 6.43
C ILE A 114 7.19 -18.71 6.31
N MET A 115 7.43 -19.12 5.09
CA MET A 115 7.98 -20.43 4.77
C MET A 115 8.64 -20.33 3.42
N GLN A 116 9.31 -21.38 3.01
CA GLN A 116 10.00 -21.37 1.72
C GLN A 116 9.00 -21.11 0.58
N GLY A 117 9.26 -20.08 -0.20
CA GLY A 117 8.41 -19.68 -1.31
C GLY A 117 7.20 -18.86 -0.94
N CYS A 118 6.99 -18.56 0.34
CA CYS A 118 5.86 -17.78 0.80
C CYS A 118 6.33 -16.58 1.61
N SER A 119 5.82 -15.43 1.27
CA SER A 119 6.14 -14.18 1.98
C SER A 119 4.87 -13.45 2.34
N GLU A 120 4.87 -12.82 3.49
CA GLU A 120 3.81 -11.91 3.91
C GLU A 120 4.26 -10.49 3.66
N VAL A 121 3.41 -9.70 3.04
CA VAL A 121 3.61 -8.26 2.91
C VAL A 121 2.48 -7.59 3.67
N MET A 122 2.84 -6.71 4.59
CA MET A 122 1.87 -5.97 5.39
C MET A 122 2.17 -4.49 5.28
N ALA A 123 1.14 -3.72 4.93
CA ALA A 123 1.17 -2.27 5.01
C ALA A 123 0.40 -1.86 6.25
N TYR A 124 0.92 -0.93 7.02
CA TYR A 124 0.24 -0.43 8.21
C TYR A 124 0.55 1.04 8.43
N GLY A 125 -0.34 1.69 9.15
CA GLY A 125 -0.20 3.10 9.44
C GLY A 125 -1.28 3.55 10.39
N THR A 126 -1.35 4.85 10.60
CA THR A 126 -2.34 5.46 11.49
C THR A 126 -3.38 6.19 10.68
N ALA A 127 -4.63 5.78 10.81
CA ALA A 127 -5.74 6.47 10.18
C ALA A 127 -6.12 7.69 11.01
N VAL A 128 -6.31 8.81 10.37
CA VAL A 128 -6.60 10.09 11.04
C VAL A 128 -7.72 10.82 10.34
N LYS A 129 -8.39 11.68 11.12
CA LYS A 129 -9.32 12.68 10.59
C LYS A 129 -8.59 14.00 10.50
N LEU A 130 -8.80 14.69 9.41
CA LEU A 130 -8.22 16.00 9.20
C LEU A 130 -9.24 17.09 9.51
N LYS A 131 -8.75 18.23 9.98
CA LYS A 131 -9.58 19.40 10.15
C LYS A 131 -9.99 19.91 8.79
N GLY A 132 -11.26 20.16 8.66
CA GLY A 132 -11.72 20.51 7.37
C GLY A 132 -12.36 21.75 7.15
#